data_bcfe72c7378cfda0ae636bba3418e9e3
#
_entry.id   bcfe72c7378cfda0ae636bba3418e9e3
#
_cell.length_a   1.000
_cell.length_b   1.000
_cell.length_c   1.000
_cell.angle_alpha   90.00
_cell.angle_beta   90.00
_cell.angle_gamma   90.00
#
_symmetry.space_group_name_H-M   'P 1'
#
loop_
_entity.id
_entity.type
_entity.pdbx_description
1 polymer ?
#
loop_
_entity_poly.entity_id
_entity_poly.type
_entity_poly.pdbx_seq_one_letter_code
_entity_poly.pdbx_strand_id
1 'polypeptide(L)'
;MSDDENNFDPQALETLLHDVPLDVTIELGRTRLNISELASRLGPGSIITLDKATGAPLDVRVNSRLVARAEAIAIGERCGIRIIELVNGKDQ
;
A
#
# COMPACT_ATOMS: atom_id res chain seq x y z
N MET A 1 -1.67 12.92 30.80
CA MET A 1 -0.32 13.00 30.29
C MET A 1 -0.31 13.09 28.78
N SER A 2 0.05 14.24 28.32
CA SER A 2 0.08 14.43 26.88
C SER A 2 1.15 13.59 26.20
N ASP A 3 2.19 13.24 26.92
CA ASP A 3 3.25 12.42 26.36
C ASP A 3 2.75 11.05 25.93
N ASP A 4 1.80 10.51 26.69
CA ASP A 4 1.29 9.19 26.39
C ASP A 4 0.48 9.18 25.11
N GLU A 5 -0.11 10.31 24.77
CA GLU A 5 -0.89 10.40 23.55
C GLU A 5 -0.02 10.32 22.30
N ASN A 6 1.23 10.75 22.42
CA ASN A 6 2.14 10.77 21.30
C ASN A 6 3.05 9.56 21.24
N ASN A 7 3.06 8.79 22.32
CA ASN A 7 3.89 7.59 22.38
C ASN A 7 3.06 6.40 21.98
N PHE A 8 3.27 5.99 20.78
CA PHE A 8 2.58 4.82 20.26
C PHE A 8 3.42 3.59 20.53
N ASP A 9 2.84 2.62 21.22
CA ASP A 9 3.50 1.35 21.50
C ASP A 9 2.80 0.27 20.69
N PRO A 10 3.43 -0.16 19.58
CA PRO A 10 2.81 -1.18 18.75
C PRO A 10 2.53 -2.48 19.47
N GLN A 11 3.37 -2.83 20.43
CA GLN A 11 3.17 -4.08 21.15
C GLN A 11 1.97 -4.03 22.07
N ALA A 12 1.75 -2.88 22.72
CA ALA A 12 0.57 -2.73 23.56
C ALA A 12 -0.68 -2.77 22.72
N LEU A 13 -0.67 -2.11 21.58
CA LEU A 13 -1.81 -2.12 20.68
C LEU A 13 -2.05 -3.53 20.14
N GLU A 14 -0.98 -4.21 19.80
CA GLU A 14 -1.10 -5.57 19.27
C GLU A 14 -1.72 -6.49 20.31
N THR A 15 -1.33 -6.33 21.59
CA THR A 15 -1.88 -7.16 22.64
C THR A 15 -3.38 -6.96 22.80
N LEU A 16 -3.84 -5.73 22.64
CA LEU A 16 -5.26 -5.42 22.80
C LEU A 16 -6.09 -5.76 21.56
N LEU A 17 -5.51 -5.60 20.39
CA LEU A 17 -6.27 -5.64 19.15
C LEU A 17 -5.77 -6.72 18.18
N HIS A 18 -5.08 -7.72 18.68
CA HIS A 18 -4.43 -8.68 17.78
C HIS A 18 -5.41 -9.44 16.88
N ASP A 19 -6.67 -9.50 17.25
CA ASP A 19 -7.65 -10.22 16.45
C ASP A 19 -8.43 -9.30 15.49
N VAL A 20 -8.12 -8.01 15.48
CA VAL A 20 -8.84 -7.08 14.62
C VAL A 20 -8.23 -7.12 13.23
N PRO A 21 -9.01 -7.46 12.21
CA PRO A 21 -8.46 -7.51 10.85
C PRO A 21 -8.23 -6.12 10.30
N LEU A 22 -7.20 -6.00 9.47
CA LEU A 22 -6.88 -4.76 8.78
C LEU A 22 -6.80 -5.04 7.29
N ASP A 23 -7.20 -4.07 6.49
CA ASP A 23 -7.09 -4.19 5.05
C ASP A 23 -5.71 -3.71 4.62
N VAL A 24 -4.97 -4.60 4.00
CA VAL A 24 -3.64 -4.28 3.49
C VAL A 24 -3.70 -4.30 1.98
N THR A 25 -3.34 -3.18 1.36
CA THR A 25 -3.36 -3.03 -0.09
C THR A 25 -1.95 -2.80 -0.58
N ILE A 26 -1.57 -3.51 -1.61
CA ILE A 26 -0.26 -3.35 -2.24
C ILE A 26 -0.52 -2.74 -3.60
N GLU A 27 -0.09 -1.50 -3.81
CA GLU A 27 -0.39 -0.75 -5.02
C GLU A 27 0.81 -0.65 -5.94
N LEU A 28 0.60 -1.02 -7.18
CA LEU A 28 1.59 -0.84 -8.21
C LEU A 28 1.69 0.64 -8.62
N GLY A 29 0.55 1.31 -8.62
CA GLY A 29 0.46 2.72 -8.97
C GLY A 29 -0.99 3.12 -9.07
N ARG A 30 -1.22 4.35 -9.48
CA ARG A 30 -2.57 4.90 -9.61
C ARG A 30 -2.67 5.70 -10.89
N THR A 31 -3.89 5.89 -11.32
CA THR A 31 -4.17 6.80 -12.42
C THR A 31 -5.58 7.33 -12.23
N ARG A 32 -5.88 8.40 -12.94
CA ARG A 32 -7.21 9.00 -12.90
C ARG A 32 -7.71 9.15 -14.33
N LEU A 33 -8.86 8.56 -14.59
CA LEU A 33 -9.47 8.59 -15.91
C LEU A 33 -10.90 9.06 -15.77
N ASN A 34 -11.38 9.79 -16.77
CA ASN A 34 -12.80 10.08 -16.82
C ASN A 34 -13.54 8.85 -17.38
N ILE A 35 -14.87 8.90 -17.34
CA ILE A 35 -15.67 7.74 -17.75
C ILE A 35 -15.41 7.37 -19.20
N SER A 36 -15.30 8.37 -20.06
CA SER A 36 -15.07 8.13 -21.47
C SER A 36 -13.73 7.43 -21.72
N GLU A 37 -12.70 7.91 -21.07
CA GLU A 37 -11.38 7.29 -21.19
C GLU A 37 -11.37 5.86 -20.66
N LEU A 38 -12.02 5.66 -19.52
CA LEU A 38 -12.06 4.34 -18.93
C LEU A 38 -12.77 3.36 -19.84
N ALA A 39 -13.91 3.79 -20.40
CA ALA A 39 -14.67 2.91 -21.28
C ALA A 39 -13.86 2.47 -22.50
N SER A 40 -13.02 3.35 -23.01
CA SER A 40 -12.23 3.02 -24.18
C SER A 40 -11.02 2.14 -23.83
N ARG A 41 -10.73 1.97 -22.54
CA ARG A 41 -9.56 1.21 -22.10
C ARG A 41 -9.90 -0.09 -21.40
N LEU A 42 -11.17 -0.47 -21.37
CA LEU A 42 -11.58 -1.70 -20.69
C LEU A 42 -11.79 -2.81 -21.70
N GLY A 43 -10.72 -3.25 -22.31
CA GLY A 43 -10.79 -4.36 -23.24
C GLY A 43 -9.48 -5.11 -23.28
N PRO A 44 -9.52 -6.35 -23.74
CA PRO A 44 -8.27 -7.12 -23.84
C PRO A 44 -7.27 -6.40 -24.73
N GLY A 45 -6.03 -6.31 -24.25
CA GLY A 45 -4.99 -5.63 -25.00
C GLY A 45 -4.87 -4.15 -24.75
N SER A 46 -5.83 -3.55 -24.04
CA SER A 46 -5.73 -2.14 -23.70
C SER A 46 -4.66 -1.91 -22.65
N ILE A 47 -4.10 -0.71 -22.68
CA ILE A 47 -3.00 -0.36 -21.78
C ILE A 47 -3.40 0.86 -20.97
N ILE A 48 -3.21 0.80 -19.67
CA ILE A 48 -3.44 1.91 -18.77
C ILE A 48 -2.11 2.27 -18.13
N THR A 49 -1.73 3.54 -18.27
CA THR A 49 -0.47 4.03 -17.73
C THR A 49 -0.69 4.50 -16.29
N LEU A 50 0.21 4.11 -15.41
CA LEU A 50 0.14 4.46 -14.01
C LEU A 50 1.11 5.60 -13.71
N ASP A 51 0.96 6.18 -12.52
CA ASP A 51 1.73 7.34 -12.09
C ASP A 51 3.11 6.99 -11.54
N LYS A 52 3.50 5.72 -11.59
CA LYS A 52 4.79 5.28 -11.08
C LYS A 52 5.75 5.00 -12.21
N ALA A 53 7.02 5.28 -11.96
CA ALA A 53 8.08 4.92 -12.89
C ALA A 53 8.29 3.43 -12.88
N THR A 54 8.77 2.90 -14.02
CA THR A 54 9.12 1.48 -14.11
C THR A 54 10.16 1.15 -13.04
N GLY A 55 9.91 0.09 -12.29
CA GLY A 55 10.85 -0.33 -11.25
C GLY A 55 10.72 0.39 -9.94
N ALA A 56 9.80 1.36 -9.84
CA ALA A 56 9.59 2.04 -8.57
C ALA A 56 8.99 1.08 -7.55
N PRO A 57 9.27 1.29 -6.26
CA PRO A 57 8.70 0.44 -5.23
C PRO A 57 7.19 0.50 -5.19
N LEU A 58 6.60 -0.58 -4.72
CA LEU A 58 5.16 -0.66 -4.54
C LEU A 58 4.78 0.04 -3.23
N ASP A 59 3.60 0.63 -3.21
CA ASP A 59 3.08 1.27 -1.99
C ASP A 59 2.28 0.25 -1.19
N VAL A 60 2.58 0.17 0.11
CA VAL A 60 1.85 -0.69 1.04
C VAL A 60 0.97 0.20 1.88
N ARG A 61 -0.35 -0.03 1.79
CA ARG A 61 -1.30 0.78 2.55
C ARG A 61 -2.09 -0.10 3.50
N VAL A 62 -2.31 0.44 4.69
CA VAL A 62 -3.18 -0.18 5.69
C VAL A 62 -4.35 0.76 5.87
N ASN A 63 -5.54 0.27 5.54
CA ASN A 63 -6.76 1.08 5.61
C ASN A 63 -6.57 2.41 4.88
N SER A 64 -5.99 2.35 3.69
CA SER A 64 -5.79 3.49 2.80
C SER A 64 -4.64 4.40 3.19
N ARG A 65 -3.94 4.12 4.29
CA ARG A 65 -2.83 4.95 4.72
C ARG A 65 -1.51 4.31 4.30
N LEU A 66 -0.66 5.11 3.67
CA LEU A 66 0.65 4.63 3.23
C LEU A 66 1.54 4.36 4.45
N VAL A 67 2.01 3.14 4.60
CA VAL A 67 2.82 2.76 5.75
C VAL A 67 4.19 2.22 5.37
N ALA A 68 4.35 1.76 4.14
CA ALA A 68 5.63 1.16 3.76
C ALA A 68 5.76 1.14 2.25
N ARG A 69 6.97 0.85 1.80
CA ARG A 69 7.23 0.55 0.40
C ARG A 69 7.88 -0.80 0.30
N ALA A 70 7.65 -1.47 -0.82
CA ALA A 70 8.03 -2.86 -0.96
C ALA A 70 8.37 -3.19 -2.40
N GLU A 71 8.96 -4.36 -2.57
CA GLU A 71 9.19 -4.89 -3.90
C GLU A 71 8.48 -6.23 -4.01
N ALA A 72 8.08 -6.57 -5.23
CA ALA A 72 7.41 -7.84 -5.47
C ALA A 72 8.42 -8.97 -5.51
N ILE A 73 8.06 -10.10 -4.91
CA ILE A 73 8.89 -11.29 -4.96
C ILE A 73 8.00 -12.49 -5.25
N ALA A 74 8.62 -13.58 -5.65
CA ALA A 74 7.91 -14.83 -5.86
C ALA A 74 8.09 -15.70 -4.61
N ILE A 75 6.98 -16.30 -4.16
CA ILE A 75 7.00 -17.24 -3.05
C ILE A 75 6.31 -18.48 -3.55
N GLY A 76 7.10 -19.43 -4.07
CA GLY A 76 6.52 -20.58 -4.74
C GLY A 76 5.69 -20.12 -5.92
N GLU A 77 4.41 -20.49 -5.92
CA GLU A 77 3.51 -20.10 -6.99
C GLU A 77 2.71 -18.85 -6.67
N ARG A 78 3.02 -18.21 -5.59
CA ARG A 78 2.31 -17.00 -5.17
C ARG A 78 3.20 -15.80 -5.29
N CYS A 79 2.56 -14.65 -5.36
CA CYS A 79 3.24 -13.37 -5.33
C CYS A 79 3.29 -12.88 -3.90
N GLY A 80 4.45 -12.43 -3.48
CA GLY A 80 4.61 -11.83 -2.17
C GLY A 80 5.30 -10.50 -2.29
N ILE A 81 5.60 -9.88 -1.17
CA ILE A 81 6.35 -8.63 -1.17
C ILE A 81 7.44 -8.70 -0.13
N ARG A 82 8.48 -7.91 -0.38
CA ARG A 82 9.55 -7.68 0.59
C ARG A 82 9.51 -6.21 0.96
N ILE A 83 9.35 -5.92 2.25
CA ILE A 83 9.33 -4.53 2.72
C ILE A 83 10.75 -3.97 2.58
N ILE A 84 10.89 -2.81 1.95
CA ILE A 84 12.20 -2.18 1.80
C ILE A 84 12.33 -0.92 2.63
N GLU A 85 11.23 -0.29 3.02
CA GLU A 85 11.31 0.84 3.94
C GLU A 85 9.95 1.07 4.57
N LEU A 86 9.97 1.66 5.74
CA LEU A 86 8.76 2.09 6.42
C LEU A 86 8.57 3.57 6.18
N VAL A 87 7.30 3.98 6.05
CA VAL A 87 6.98 5.38 5.84
C VAL A 87 6.54 5.97 7.17
N ASN A 88 7.27 7.00 7.61
CA ASN A 88 6.95 7.71 8.83
C ASN A 88 5.76 8.62 8.55
N GLY A 89 4.72 8.53 9.41
CA GLY A 89 3.53 9.35 9.20
C GLY A 89 3.82 10.84 9.16
N LYS A 90 4.90 11.27 9.75
CA LYS A 90 5.25 12.70 9.73
C LYS A 90 5.71 13.17 8.36
N ASP A 91 6.13 12.25 7.52
CA ASP A 91 6.69 12.61 6.22
C ASP A 91 5.62 12.75 5.15
N GLN A 92 4.36 12.63 5.52
CA GLN A 92 3.26 12.65 4.56
C GLN A 92 2.46 13.90 4.56
#